data_151ef621bb25f80735f6e9c5d801164f
#
_entry.id   151ef621bb25f80735f6e9c5d801164f
#
_cell.length_a   1.000
_cell.length_b   1.000
_cell.length_c   1.000
_cell.angle_alpha   90.00
_cell.angle_beta   90.00
_cell.angle_gamma   90.00
#
_symmetry.space_group_name_H-M   'P 1'
#
loop_
_entity.id
_entity.type
_entity.pdbx_description
1 polymer ?
#
loop_
_entity_poly.entity_id
_entity_poly.type
_entity_poly.pdbx_seq_one_letter_code
_entity_poly.pdbx_strand_id
1 'polypeptide(L)' 'MDIITQFEKVYENCRTHMTDTIEDWEKAFNALRGIARRAGDKPDHIRTALLYYDMLEVQISGKVERRLL' A
#
# COMPACT_ATOMS: atom_id res chain seq x y z
N MET A 1 -14.83 -8.82 -7.12
CA MET A 1 -13.91 -7.69 -7.37
C MET A 1 -12.50 -8.25 -7.52
N ASP A 2 -11.84 -7.88 -8.59
CA ASP A 2 -10.50 -8.42 -8.77
C ASP A 2 -9.51 -7.78 -7.80
N ILE A 3 -8.34 -8.42 -7.70
CA ILE A 3 -7.39 -8.03 -6.67
C ILE A 3 -6.79 -6.65 -6.92
N ILE A 4 -6.59 -6.30 -8.17
CA ILE A 4 -6.02 -4.98 -8.48
C ILE A 4 -7.00 -3.88 -8.07
N THR A 5 -8.28 -4.08 -8.32
CA THR A 5 -9.29 -3.11 -7.89
C THR A 5 -9.30 -2.96 -6.38
N GLN A 6 -9.13 -4.06 -5.65
CA GLN A 6 -9.05 -4.01 -4.19
C GLN A 6 -7.86 -3.18 -3.73
N PHE A 7 -6.70 -3.41 -4.33
CA PHE A 7 -5.51 -2.62 -4.00
C PHE A 7 -5.73 -1.15 -4.30
N GLU A 8 -6.31 -0.84 -5.44
CA GLU A 8 -6.53 0.54 -5.84
C GLU A 8 -7.48 1.26 -4.88
N LYS A 9 -8.52 0.56 -4.43
CA LYS A 9 -9.46 1.16 -3.49
C LYS A 9 -8.79 1.50 -2.16
N VAL A 10 -7.97 0.59 -1.64
CA VAL A 10 -7.25 0.86 -0.41
C VAL A 10 -6.26 2.00 -0.61
N TYR A 11 -5.55 1.99 -1.73
CA TYR A 11 -4.61 3.04 -2.04
C TYR A 11 -5.29 4.41 -2.08
N GLU A 12 -6.39 4.53 -2.80
CA GLU A 12 -7.11 5.81 -2.92
C GLU A 12 -7.64 6.27 -1.57
N ASN A 13 -8.18 5.35 -0.79
CA ASN A 13 -8.69 5.69 0.52
C ASN A 13 -7.57 6.21 1.42
N CYS A 14 -6.45 5.51 1.43
CA CYS A 14 -5.30 5.92 2.24
C CYS A 14 -4.75 7.25 1.76
N ARG A 15 -4.57 7.40 0.46
CA ARG A 15 -4.04 8.64 -0.11
C ARG A 15 -4.87 9.85 0.28
N THR A 16 -6.17 9.65 0.37
CA THR A 16 -7.09 10.74 0.65
C THR A 16 -7.22 11.05 2.13
N HIS A 17 -7.17 10.03 2.99
CA HIS A 17 -7.56 10.19 4.39
C HIS A 17 -6.45 10.00 5.41
N MET A 18 -5.38 9.29 5.08
CA MET A 18 -4.39 9.00 6.11
C MET A 18 -3.44 10.15 6.35
N THR A 19 -2.88 10.19 7.55
CA THR A 19 -1.84 11.15 7.89
C THR A 19 -0.50 10.43 7.95
N ASP A 20 0.58 11.20 8.06
CA ASP A 20 1.93 10.63 8.08
C ASP A 20 2.32 10.25 9.51
N THR A 21 1.55 9.35 10.10
CA THR A 21 1.78 8.86 11.45
C THR A 21 2.04 7.36 11.42
N ILE A 22 2.74 6.88 12.43
CA ILE A 22 3.03 5.44 12.53
C ILE A 22 1.74 4.63 12.54
N GLU A 23 0.74 5.11 13.27
CA GLU A 23 -0.54 4.41 13.38
C GLU A 23 -1.21 4.27 12.02
N ASP A 24 -1.24 5.34 11.25
CA ASP A 24 -1.87 5.30 9.94
C ASP A 24 -1.06 4.43 8.97
N TRP A 25 0.27 4.48 9.07
CA TRP A 25 1.11 3.64 8.23
C TRP A 25 0.91 2.16 8.52
N GLU A 26 0.73 1.81 9.80
CA GLU A 26 0.45 0.42 10.16
C GLU A 26 -0.89 -0.03 9.59
N LYS A 27 -1.90 0.85 9.65
CA LYS A 27 -3.21 0.52 9.09
C LYS A 27 -3.13 0.33 7.58
N ALA A 28 -2.40 1.20 6.90
CA ALA A 28 -2.24 1.09 5.46
C ALA A 28 -1.53 -0.21 5.09
N PHE A 29 -0.45 -0.51 5.78
CA PHE A 29 0.29 -1.74 5.52
C PHE A 29 -0.59 -2.96 5.74
N ASN A 30 -1.30 -3.01 6.86
CA ASN A 30 -2.17 -4.15 7.18
C ASN A 30 -3.29 -4.31 6.17
N ALA A 31 -3.85 -3.20 5.70
CA ALA A 31 -4.92 -3.26 4.70
C ALA A 31 -4.42 -3.83 3.38
N LEU A 32 -3.28 -3.35 2.91
CA LEU A 32 -2.69 -3.84 1.67
C LEU A 32 -2.24 -5.29 1.81
N ARG A 33 -1.54 -5.58 2.91
CA ARG A 33 -1.06 -6.93 3.16
C ARG A 33 -2.21 -7.91 3.31
N GLY A 34 -3.31 -7.46 3.91
CA GLY A 34 -4.50 -8.28 4.09
C GLY A 34 -5.10 -8.73 2.77
N ILE A 35 -5.07 -7.86 1.76
CA ILE A 35 -5.54 -8.23 0.43
C ILE A 35 -4.71 -9.39 -0.12
N ALA A 36 -3.39 -9.27 -0.02
CA ALA A 36 -2.49 -10.32 -0.50
C ALA A 36 -2.70 -11.62 0.25
N ARG A 37 -2.92 -11.52 1.57
CA ARG A 37 -3.13 -12.70 2.40
C ARG A 37 -4.41 -13.43 2.01
N ARG A 38 -5.50 -12.68 1.82
CA ARG A 38 -6.77 -13.29 1.44
C ARG A 38 -6.70 -13.94 0.06
N ALA A 39 -5.76 -13.49 -0.76
CA ALA A 39 -5.55 -14.07 -2.08
C ALA A 39 -4.54 -15.21 -2.08
N GLY A 40 -4.09 -15.66 -0.90
CA GLY A 40 -3.22 -16.82 -0.78
C GLY A 40 -1.75 -16.51 -0.61
N ASP A 41 -1.39 -15.28 -0.30
CA ASP A 41 0.00 -14.86 -0.04
C ASP A 41 0.94 -15.20 -1.18
N LYS A 42 0.45 -15.09 -2.41
CA LYS A 42 1.31 -15.34 -3.58
C LYS A 42 2.34 -14.23 -3.71
N PRO A 43 3.57 -14.58 -4.13
CA PRO A 43 4.64 -13.58 -4.22
C PRO A 43 4.26 -12.35 -5.06
N ASP A 44 3.53 -12.56 -6.15
CA ASP A 44 3.11 -11.45 -7.00
C ASP A 44 2.21 -10.48 -6.25
N HIS A 45 1.30 -11.03 -5.44
CA HIS A 45 0.37 -10.19 -4.69
C HIS A 45 1.08 -9.45 -3.58
N ILE A 46 2.06 -10.11 -2.95
CA ILE A 46 2.84 -9.46 -1.90
C ILE A 46 3.65 -8.31 -2.50
N ARG A 47 4.26 -8.52 -3.66
CA ARG A 47 5.00 -7.45 -4.33
C ARG A 47 4.10 -6.30 -4.72
N THR A 48 2.88 -6.61 -5.17
CA THR A 48 1.92 -5.56 -5.53
C THR A 48 1.54 -4.74 -4.30
N ALA A 49 1.32 -5.41 -3.17
CA ALA A 49 1.00 -4.71 -1.92
C ALA A 49 2.13 -3.75 -1.55
N LEU A 50 3.38 -4.21 -1.65
CA LEU A 50 4.52 -3.37 -1.31
C LEU A 50 4.66 -2.21 -2.29
N LEU A 51 4.33 -2.44 -3.55
CA LEU A 51 4.39 -1.39 -4.56
C LEU A 51 3.40 -0.26 -4.23
N TYR A 52 2.17 -0.62 -3.89
CA TYR A 52 1.19 0.40 -3.50
C TYR A 52 1.60 1.10 -2.22
N TYR A 53 2.22 0.38 -1.30
CA TYR A 53 2.72 0.99 -0.08
C TYR A 53 3.80 2.02 -0.40
N ASP A 54 4.72 1.67 -1.30
CA ASP A 54 5.76 2.61 -1.74
C ASP A 54 5.15 3.84 -2.39
N MET A 55 4.13 3.65 -3.21
CA MET A 55 3.45 4.79 -3.84
C MET A 55 2.83 5.70 -2.79
N LEU A 56 2.27 5.14 -1.74
CA LEU A 56 1.73 5.94 -0.64
C LEU A 56 2.82 6.75 0.05
N GLU A 57 4.00 6.16 0.23
CA GLU A 57 5.11 6.88 0.84
C GLU A 57 5.47 8.13 0.05
N VAL A 58 5.48 8.02 -1.27
CA VAL A 58 5.76 9.15 -2.12
C VAL A 58 4.67 10.21 -1.97
N GLN A 59 3.41 9.80 -1.97
CA GLN A 59 2.28 10.73 -1.94
C GLN A 59 2.11 11.40 -0.58
N ILE A 60 2.28 10.65 0.50
CA ILE A 60 1.98 11.14 1.84
C ILE A 60 3.21 11.77 2.50
N SER A 61 4.32 11.06 2.49
CA SER A 61 5.54 11.52 3.15
C SER A 61 6.40 12.40 2.25
N GLY A 62 6.10 12.41 0.97
CA GLY A 62 6.91 13.15 0.02
C GLY A 62 8.31 12.59 -0.15
N LYS A 63 8.50 11.33 0.20
CA LYS A 63 9.82 10.72 0.10
C LYS A 63 10.21 10.55 -1.35
N VAL A 64 11.39 11.07 -1.66
CA VAL A 64 11.94 10.86 -2.99
C VAL A 64 12.45 9.44 -3.09
N GLU A 65 12.44 8.93 -4.29
CA GLU A 65 12.87 7.58 -4.56
C GLU A 65 14.36 7.43 -4.37
N ARG A 66 14.75 6.97 -3.20
CA ARG A 66 16.16 6.80 -2.88
C ARG A 66 16.72 5.48 -3.37
N ARG A 67 15.86 4.57 -3.71
CA ARG A 67 16.30 3.27 -4.20
C ARG A 67 16.92 3.34 -5.57
N LEU A 68 16.79 4.48 -6.21
CA LEU A 68 17.41 4.71 -7.50
C LEU A 68 18.90 5.00 -7.41
N LEU A 69 19.36 5.20 -6.21
CA LEU A 69 20.77 5.55 -6.03
C LEU A 69 21.67 4.33 -5.97
#